data_a795492625677b47d62d2bd1da2cea76
#
_entry.id   a795492625677b47d62d2bd1da2cea76
#
_cell.length_a   1.000
_cell.length_b   1.000
_cell.length_c   1.000
_cell.angle_alpha   90.00
_cell.angle_beta   90.00
_cell.angle_gamma   90.00
#
_symmetry.space_group_name_H-M   'P 1'
#
loop_
_entity.id
_entity.type
_entity.pdbx_description
1 polymer ?
#
loop_
_entity_poly.entity_id
_entity_poly.type
_entity_poly.pdbx_seq_one_letter_code
_entity_poly.pdbx_strand_id
1 'polypeptide(L)'
;LNPDTIVGENTIRDVLQFMDAHEKAGAAGVMMLKDNGEKAMESRRGVPTPMTAFYKMSGLCARYPESRRFARYYMSYLSWNEPAKIEIISGAFCMLRHEALDRVGLLDEDFFMYGEDIDLSFRLIKGGYENWYIPAKILHYKGESTHRSSFRYVHVFYDAMLIFMRKHYGHFSIFVSLPLKIAICFKALLAFVGMQMH
;
A
#
# COMPACT_ATOMS: atom_id res chain seq x y z
N LEU A 1 -0.98 13.04 5.36
CA LEU A 1 0.29 12.95 6.10
C LEU A 1 0.02 12.38 7.48
N ASN A 2 0.72 11.31 7.86
CA ASN A 2 0.60 10.73 9.19
C ASN A 2 1.31 11.60 10.25
N PRO A 3 0.81 11.63 11.50
CA PRO A 3 1.40 12.46 12.57
C PRO A 3 2.78 11.97 13.03
N ASP A 4 3.14 10.69 12.79
CA ASP A 4 4.43 10.07 13.08
C ASP A 4 5.46 10.19 11.93
N THR A 5 5.33 11.25 11.12
CA THR A 5 6.17 11.49 9.94
C THR A 5 6.94 12.80 10.07
N ILE A 6 8.26 12.75 9.83
CA ILE A 6 9.10 13.94 9.65
C ILE A 6 9.32 14.15 8.16
N VAL A 7 8.94 15.32 7.66
CA VAL A 7 9.04 15.70 6.26
C VAL A 7 10.35 16.43 6.00
N GLY A 8 11.08 16.04 4.96
CA GLY A 8 12.29 16.73 4.53
C GLY A 8 11.98 18.16 4.05
N GLU A 9 12.93 19.08 4.22
CA GLU A 9 12.79 20.52 3.98
C GLU A 9 12.16 20.87 2.62
N ASN A 10 12.55 20.15 1.57
CA ASN A 10 12.10 20.45 0.20
C ASN A 10 11.02 19.47 -0.31
N THR A 11 10.68 18.46 0.47
CA THR A 11 9.83 17.34 0.02
C THR A 11 8.49 17.79 -0.54
N ILE A 12 7.78 18.68 0.17
CA ILE A 12 6.46 19.17 -0.27
C ILE A 12 6.60 19.95 -1.57
N ARG A 13 7.60 20.83 -1.66
CA ARG A 13 7.85 21.66 -2.86
C ARG A 13 8.19 20.79 -4.06
N ASP A 14 9.08 19.81 -3.90
CA ASP A 14 9.54 18.96 -4.99
C ASP A 14 8.39 18.09 -5.54
N VAL A 15 7.55 17.56 -4.64
CA VAL A 15 6.36 16.80 -5.04
C VAL A 15 5.33 17.69 -5.74
N LEU A 16 5.08 18.91 -5.24
CA LEU A 16 4.15 19.86 -5.85
C LEU A 16 4.62 20.22 -7.27
N GLN A 17 5.88 20.62 -7.42
CA GLN A 17 6.46 20.97 -8.74
C GLN A 17 6.35 19.78 -9.72
N PHE A 18 6.59 18.57 -9.26
CA PHE A 18 6.40 17.38 -10.10
C PHE A 18 4.95 17.23 -10.55
N MET A 19 4.00 17.34 -9.62
CA MET A 19 2.58 17.18 -9.94
C MET A 19 2.08 18.29 -10.87
N ASP A 20 2.56 19.54 -10.70
CA ASP A 20 2.21 20.66 -11.59
C ASP A 20 2.69 20.41 -13.03
N ALA A 21 3.87 19.82 -13.19
CA ALA A 21 4.41 19.43 -14.49
C ALA A 21 3.75 18.17 -15.09
N HIS A 22 2.96 17.43 -14.32
CA HIS A 22 2.34 16.15 -14.74
C HIS A 22 0.83 16.18 -14.46
N GLU A 23 0.06 16.74 -15.37
CA GLU A 23 -1.40 16.93 -15.21
C GLU A 23 -2.17 15.64 -14.92
N LYS A 24 -1.70 14.49 -15.43
CA LYS A 24 -2.31 13.18 -15.14
C LYS A 24 -1.96 12.60 -13.78
N ALA A 25 -1.00 13.19 -13.05
CA ALA A 25 -0.69 12.73 -11.70
C ALA A 25 -1.87 13.05 -10.76
N GLY A 26 -2.61 12.04 -10.38
CA GLY A 26 -3.71 12.13 -9.42
C GLY A 26 -3.23 12.05 -7.98
N ALA A 27 -2.17 11.28 -7.75
CA ALA A 27 -1.53 11.16 -6.44
C ALA A 27 -0.01 10.98 -6.57
N ALA A 28 0.73 11.49 -5.59
CA ALA A 28 2.15 11.30 -5.46
C ALA A 28 2.54 10.93 -4.02
N GLY A 29 3.33 9.85 -3.90
CA GLY A 29 3.99 9.42 -2.68
C GLY A 29 5.51 9.63 -2.79
N VAL A 30 6.20 9.42 -1.68
CA VAL A 30 7.63 9.72 -1.57
C VAL A 30 8.43 8.55 -1.00
N MET A 31 9.76 8.66 -1.02
CA MET A 31 10.65 7.72 -0.34
C MET A 31 10.46 7.82 1.17
N MET A 32 9.91 6.75 1.76
CA MET A 32 9.83 6.61 3.19
C MET A 32 11.11 5.98 3.73
N LEU A 33 11.71 6.58 4.73
CA LEU A 33 12.78 6.03 5.52
C LEU A 33 12.22 5.53 6.86
N LYS A 34 12.74 4.43 7.35
CA LYS A 34 12.49 3.94 8.70
C LYS A 34 13.35 4.72 9.71
N ASP A 35 13.13 4.52 11.01
CA ASP A 35 13.92 5.06 12.13
C ASP A 35 15.42 4.74 12.02
N ASN A 36 15.78 3.57 11.50
CA ASN A 36 17.16 3.15 11.24
C ASN A 36 17.76 3.69 9.93
N GLY A 37 17.05 4.57 9.20
CA GLY A 37 17.47 5.15 7.92
C GLY A 37 17.30 4.23 6.70
N GLU A 38 16.83 2.99 6.88
CA GLU A 38 16.56 2.10 5.75
C GLU A 38 15.34 2.56 4.95
N LYS A 39 15.37 2.31 3.64
CA LYS A 39 14.22 2.58 2.75
C LYS A 39 13.08 1.60 3.04
N ALA A 40 11.90 2.14 3.28
CA ALA A 40 10.69 1.33 3.44
C ALA A 40 10.19 0.86 2.08
N MET A 41 10.10 -0.45 1.87
CA MET A 41 9.67 -1.05 0.59
C MET A 41 8.25 -0.62 0.20
N GLU A 42 7.45 -0.25 1.18
CA GLU A 42 6.08 0.24 1.00
C GLU A 42 5.97 1.61 0.33
N SER A 43 7.10 2.30 0.13
CA SER A 43 7.16 3.55 -0.67
C SER A 43 6.71 3.34 -2.11
N ARG A 44 6.82 2.11 -2.63
CA ARG A 44 6.46 1.75 -3.99
C ARG A 44 5.70 0.42 -3.96
N ARG A 45 4.43 0.44 -4.28
CA ARG A 45 3.59 -0.76 -4.20
C ARG A 45 2.76 -0.94 -5.46
N GLY A 46 2.58 -2.21 -5.86
CA GLY A 46 1.56 -2.64 -6.80
C GLY A 46 0.24 -2.98 -6.10
N VAL A 47 -0.83 -3.09 -6.86
CA VAL A 47 -2.14 -3.54 -6.36
C VAL A 47 -2.00 -4.93 -5.73
N PRO A 48 -2.49 -5.12 -4.50
CA PRO A 48 -2.44 -6.40 -3.82
C PRO A 48 -3.47 -7.39 -4.40
N THR A 49 -3.14 -7.99 -5.53
CA THR A 49 -3.92 -9.09 -6.12
C THR A 49 -3.57 -10.42 -5.42
N PRO A 50 -4.42 -11.47 -5.51
CA PRO A 50 -4.08 -12.80 -5.00
C PRO A 50 -2.73 -13.31 -5.51
N MET A 51 -2.42 -13.03 -6.78
CA MET A 51 -1.18 -13.49 -7.39
C MET A 51 0.04 -12.72 -6.86
N THR A 52 -0.05 -11.39 -6.68
CA THR A 52 1.04 -10.60 -6.08
C THR A 52 1.25 -10.96 -4.61
N ALA A 53 0.18 -11.26 -3.87
CA ALA A 53 0.25 -11.76 -2.51
C ALA A 53 0.91 -13.15 -2.45
N PHE A 54 0.55 -14.06 -3.36
CA PHE A 54 1.18 -15.37 -3.48
C PHE A 54 2.69 -15.26 -3.75
N TYR A 55 3.12 -14.43 -4.70
CA TYR A 55 4.55 -14.23 -4.98
C TYR A 55 5.32 -13.67 -3.78
N LYS A 56 4.68 -12.78 -3.00
CA LYS A 56 5.27 -12.28 -1.76
C LYS A 56 5.39 -13.36 -0.70
N MET A 57 4.32 -14.13 -0.47
CA MET A 57 4.28 -15.17 0.58
C MET A 57 5.19 -16.35 0.27
N SER A 58 5.33 -16.73 -1.00
CA SER A 58 6.21 -17.82 -1.46
C SER A 58 7.69 -17.44 -1.53
N GLY A 59 8.04 -16.17 -1.24
CA GLY A 59 9.41 -15.67 -1.32
C GLY A 59 9.89 -15.36 -2.74
N LEU A 60 9.08 -15.61 -3.78
CA LEU A 60 9.46 -15.33 -5.17
C LEU A 60 9.74 -13.83 -5.40
N CYS A 61 9.00 -12.96 -4.71
CA CYS A 61 9.23 -11.52 -4.76
C CYS A 61 10.65 -11.14 -4.28
N ALA A 62 11.13 -11.76 -3.20
CA ALA A 62 12.47 -11.50 -2.67
C ALA A 62 13.58 -12.15 -3.50
N ARG A 63 13.31 -13.36 -4.05
CA ARG A 63 14.28 -14.10 -4.85
C ARG A 63 14.54 -13.47 -6.23
N TYR A 64 13.53 -12.80 -6.80
CA TYR A 64 13.59 -12.18 -8.13
C TYR A 64 13.19 -10.70 -8.07
N PRO A 65 13.99 -9.84 -7.39
CA PRO A 65 13.63 -8.44 -7.14
C PRO A 65 13.55 -7.57 -8.40
N GLU A 66 14.25 -7.95 -9.48
CA GLU A 66 14.25 -7.27 -10.77
C GLU A 66 13.08 -7.70 -11.70
N SER A 67 12.35 -8.75 -11.31
CA SER A 67 11.27 -9.29 -12.15
C SER A 67 10.00 -8.45 -12.03
N ARG A 68 9.57 -7.83 -13.11
CA ARG A 68 8.27 -7.13 -13.18
C ARG A 68 7.08 -8.04 -12.82
N ARG A 69 7.18 -9.36 -13.02
CA ARG A 69 6.14 -10.32 -12.68
C ARG A 69 6.14 -10.67 -11.20
N PHE A 70 7.28 -11.10 -10.65
CA PHE A 70 7.35 -11.61 -9.28
C PHE A 70 7.49 -10.53 -8.24
N ALA A 71 8.17 -9.42 -8.57
CA ALA A 71 8.43 -8.31 -7.67
C ALA A 71 7.37 -7.20 -7.71
N ARG A 72 6.24 -7.41 -8.38
CA ARG A 72 5.19 -6.39 -8.57
C ARG A 72 4.61 -5.89 -7.24
N TYR A 73 4.60 -6.70 -6.19
CA TYR A 73 4.05 -6.27 -4.89
C TYR A 73 4.77 -5.04 -4.33
N TYR A 74 6.11 -5.00 -4.38
CA TYR A 74 6.93 -3.88 -3.93
C TYR A 74 7.52 -3.05 -5.07
N MET A 75 7.26 -3.45 -6.31
CA MET A 75 7.81 -2.82 -7.51
C MET A 75 9.32 -2.57 -7.37
N SER A 76 10.07 -3.54 -6.80
CA SER A 76 11.49 -3.41 -6.45
C SER A 76 12.42 -3.27 -7.65
N TYR A 77 11.93 -3.59 -8.85
CA TYR A 77 12.59 -3.33 -10.13
C TYR A 77 12.65 -1.84 -10.52
N LEU A 78 11.94 -0.96 -9.80
CA LEU A 78 12.00 0.49 -10.04
C LEU A 78 13.21 1.11 -9.33
N SER A 79 13.80 2.17 -9.93
CA SER A 79 14.84 2.96 -9.30
C SER A 79 14.33 3.66 -8.03
N TRP A 80 15.18 3.79 -7.03
CA TRP A 80 14.90 4.62 -5.84
C TRP A 80 15.20 6.11 -6.07
N ASN A 81 15.96 6.44 -7.10
CA ASN A 81 16.50 7.78 -7.30
C ASN A 81 15.76 8.57 -8.39
N GLU A 82 14.76 7.95 -9.02
CA GLU A 82 14.01 8.54 -10.12
C GLU A 82 12.50 8.48 -9.85
N PRO A 83 11.73 9.48 -10.29
CA PRO A 83 10.29 9.40 -10.29
C PRO A 83 9.80 8.19 -11.09
N ALA A 84 8.79 7.50 -10.60
CA ALA A 84 8.25 6.33 -11.28
C ALA A 84 6.74 6.20 -11.07
N LYS A 85 6.03 5.68 -12.08
CA LYS A 85 4.62 5.31 -11.92
C LYS A 85 4.53 4.09 -11.03
N ILE A 86 3.70 4.19 -10.01
CA ILE A 86 3.38 3.11 -9.08
C ILE A 86 1.87 2.89 -9.04
N GLU A 87 1.43 1.80 -8.42
CA GLU A 87 0.00 1.53 -8.39
C GLU A 87 -0.64 2.03 -7.09
N ILE A 88 0.02 1.87 -5.95
CA ILE A 88 -0.52 2.21 -4.62
C ILE A 88 0.39 3.21 -3.93
N ILE A 89 -0.18 4.32 -3.51
CA ILE A 89 0.46 5.32 -2.64
C ILE A 89 0.30 4.88 -1.17
N SER A 90 1.26 5.22 -0.33
CA SER A 90 1.15 5.03 1.11
C SER A 90 0.48 6.22 1.78
N GLY A 91 -0.48 5.97 2.66
CA GLY A 91 -1.14 6.99 3.47
C GLY A 91 -0.20 7.78 4.41
N ALA A 92 1.03 7.27 4.64
CA ALA A 92 2.02 8.00 5.45
C ALA A 92 2.39 9.37 4.86
N PHE A 93 2.48 9.45 3.52
CA PHE A 93 2.57 10.69 2.77
C PHE A 93 1.85 10.49 1.43
N CYS A 94 0.84 11.29 1.18
CA CYS A 94 0.09 11.26 -0.07
C CYS A 94 -0.32 12.68 -0.45
N MET A 95 0.27 13.23 -1.52
CA MET A 95 -0.19 14.46 -2.13
C MET A 95 -1.21 14.12 -3.21
N LEU A 96 -2.38 14.73 -3.14
CA LEU A 96 -3.54 14.41 -3.98
C LEU A 96 -3.92 15.62 -4.83
N ARG A 97 -4.29 15.38 -6.08
CA ARG A 97 -4.83 16.41 -6.96
C ARG A 97 -6.33 16.59 -6.67
N HIS A 98 -6.76 17.81 -6.44
CA HIS A 98 -8.14 18.13 -6.08
C HIS A 98 -9.13 17.66 -7.16
N GLU A 99 -8.86 17.97 -8.42
CA GLU A 99 -9.70 17.57 -9.55
C GLU A 99 -9.81 16.05 -9.71
N ALA A 100 -8.79 15.32 -9.30
CA ALA A 100 -8.84 13.87 -9.29
C ALA A 100 -9.79 13.35 -8.19
N LEU A 101 -9.77 13.98 -7.01
CA LEU A 101 -10.69 13.66 -5.91
C LEU A 101 -12.13 13.99 -6.26
N ASP A 102 -12.39 15.13 -6.92
CA ASP A 102 -13.74 15.50 -7.39
C ASP A 102 -14.31 14.42 -8.32
N ARG A 103 -13.46 13.77 -9.11
CA ARG A 103 -13.86 12.74 -10.05
C ARG A 103 -14.06 11.37 -9.43
N VAL A 104 -13.17 10.95 -8.51
CA VAL A 104 -13.15 9.58 -7.98
C VAL A 104 -13.69 9.48 -6.55
N GLY A 105 -13.93 10.60 -5.89
CA GLY A 105 -14.36 10.69 -4.49
C GLY A 105 -13.19 10.70 -3.51
N LEU A 106 -13.50 11.01 -2.26
CA LEU A 106 -12.56 11.07 -1.13
C LEU A 106 -12.20 9.66 -0.61
N LEU A 107 -11.51 9.61 0.54
CA LEU A 107 -11.28 8.37 1.27
C LEU A 107 -12.62 7.71 1.62
N ASP A 108 -12.67 6.40 1.48
CA ASP A 108 -13.89 5.62 1.71
C ASP A 108 -14.02 5.23 3.19
N GLU A 109 -15.08 5.68 3.83
CA GLU A 109 -15.32 5.51 5.27
C GLU A 109 -15.62 4.06 5.70
N ASP A 110 -15.91 3.16 4.76
CA ASP A 110 -16.02 1.73 5.07
C ASP A 110 -14.69 1.12 5.58
N PHE A 111 -13.56 1.78 5.28
CA PHE A 111 -12.24 1.38 5.79
C PHE A 111 -11.96 2.08 7.11
N PHE A 112 -12.14 1.38 8.23
CA PHE A 112 -11.84 1.93 9.55
C PHE A 112 -10.36 2.24 9.74
N MET A 113 -9.48 1.34 9.27
CA MET A 113 -8.02 1.47 9.32
C MET A 113 -7.41 0.49 8.32
N TYR A 114 -6.42 0.93 7.56
CA TYR A 114 -5.80 0.20 6.45
C TYR A 114 -6.75 -0.03 5.26
N GLY A 115 -6.18 0.05 4.08
CA GLY A 115 -6.89 -0.20 2.82
C GLY A 115 -7.52 1.02 2.18
N GLU A 116 -7.75 2.10 2.92
CA GLU A 116 -8.23 3.38 2.42
C GLU A 116 -7.28 3.98 1.37
N ASP A 117 -5.97 3.84 1.59
CA ASP A 117 -4.92 4.28 0.67
C ASP A 117 -4.88 3.40 -0.59
N ILE A 118 -5.09 2.10 -0.44
CA ILE A 118 -5.16 1.14 -1.54
C ILE A 118 -6.42 1.41 -2.39
N ASP A 119 -7.56 1.60 -1.76
CA ASP A 119 -8.83 1.88 -2.41
C ASP A 119 -8.77 3.17 -3.22
N LEU A 120 -8.35 4.28 -2.59
CA LEU A 120 -8.23 5.57 -3.28
C LEU A 120 -7.24 5.49 -4.46
N SER A 121 -6.05 4.88 -4.24
CA SER A 121 -5.06 4.69 -5.29
C SER A 121 -5.62 3.90 -6.48
N PHE A 122 -6.40 2.88 -6.21
CA PHE A 122 -7.02 2.05 -7.24
C PHE A 122 -8.12 2.80 -8.00
N ARG A 123 -8.96 3.60 -7.29
CA ARG A 123 -9.97 4.45 -7.92
C ARG A 123 -9.36 5.54 -8.80
N LEU A 124 -8.24 6.14 -8.38
CA LEU A 124 -7.49 7.10 -9.20
C LEU A 124 -7.06 6.49 -10.53
N ILE A 125 -6.45 5.28 -10.50
CA ILE A 125 -6.05 4.57 -11.72
C ILE A 125 -7.26 4.27 -12.61
N LYS A 126 -8.36 3.77 -12.03
CA LYS A 126 -9.60 3.52 -12.78
C LYS A 126 -10.22 4.79 -13.35
N GLY A 127 -10.05 5.91 -12.68
CA GLY A 127 -10.48 7.24 -13.12
C GLY A 127 -9.61 7.84 -14.23
N GLY A 128 -8.54 7.15 -14.66
CA GLY A 128 -7.64 7.59 -15.73
C GLY A 128 -6.48 8.47 -15.26
N TYR A 129 -6.28 8.56 -13.95
CA TYR A 129 -5.13 9.25 -13.34
C TYR A 129 -3.96 8.29 -13.13
N GLU A 130 -2.82 8.85 -12.79
CA GLU A 130 -1.58 8.14 -12.52
C GLU A 130 -1.15 8.38 -11.07
N ASN A 131 -0.65 7.33 -10.43
CA ASN A 131 -0.02 7.41 -9.13
C ASN A 131 1.50 7.39 -9.31
N TRP A 132 2.21 8.29 -8.61
CA TRP A 132 3.63 8.48 -8.80
C TRP A 132 4.40 8.32 -7.50
N TYR A 133 5.58 7.72 -7.58
CA TYR A 133 6.63 7.74 -6.59
C TYR A 133 7.62 8.85 -6.93
N ILE A 134 7.95 9.70 -5.96
CA ILE A 134 8.93 10.78 -6.08
C ILE A 134 10.09 10.48 -5.12
N PRO A 135 11.38 10.66 -5.52
CA PRO A 135 12.53 10.35 -4.67
C PRO A 135 12.81 11.38 -3.56
N ALA A 136 11.85 12.26 -3.27
CA ALA A 136 11.87 13.11 -2.07
C ALA A 136 11.68 12.25 -0.82
N LYS A 137 12.22 12.68 0.33
CA LYS A 137 12.37 11.83 1.51
C LYS A 137 11.50 12.28 2.67
N ILE A 138 10.94 11.30 3.37
CA ILE A 138 10.34 11.45 4.70
C ILE A 138 10.92 10.40 5.64
N LEU A 139 10.94 10.70 6.94
CA LEU A 139 11.19 9.72 7.98
C LEU A 139 9.84 9.35 8.61
N HIS A 140 9.50 8.07 8.62
CA HIS A 140 8.22 7.56 9.14
C HIS A 140 8.49 6.57 10.27
N TYR A 141 8.14 6.94 11.50
CA TYR A 141 8.29 6.15 12.73
C TYR A 141 7.21 5.07 12.81
N LYS A 142 7.29 4.12 11.89
CA LYS A 142 6.29 3.08 11.74
C LYS A 142 6.22 2.14 12.93
N GLY A 143 5.11 2.10 13.62
CA GLY A 143 4.84 1.11 14.67
C GLY A 143 4.57 1.67 16.04
N GLU A 144 4.74 2.97 16.26
CA GLU A 144 4.40 3.62 17.54
C GLU A 144 2.91 3.51 17.88
N SER A 145 2.05 3.47 16.87
CA SER A 145 0.59 3.47 17.06
C SER A 145 -0.06 2.08 17.02
N THR A 146 0.66 1.00 16.61
CA THR A 146 -0.01 -0.30 16.42
C THR A 146 0.91 -1.51 16.62
N HIS A 147 0.66 -2.30 17.67
CA HIS A 147 1.29 -3.61 17.85
C HIS A 147 0.79 -4.60 16.80
N ARG A 148 1.62 -4.89 15.78
CA ARG A 148 1.30 -5.77 14.64
C ARG A 148 1.01 -7.22 15.02
N SER A 149 1.38 -7.64 16.22
CA SER A 149 1.11 -8.98 16.75
C SER A 149 -0.25 -9.09 17.45
N SER A 150 -1.01 -7.99 17.59
CA SER A 150 -2.32 -8.04 18.21
C SER A 150 -3.34 -8.72 17.30
N PHE A 151 -4.20 -9.55 17.88
CA PHE A 151 -5.35 -10.17 17.19
C PHE A 151 -6.22 -9.11 16.50
N ARG A 152 -6.38 -7.94 17.13
CA ARG A 152 -7.12 -6.79 16.61
C ARG A 152 -6.50 -6.27 15.30
N TYR A 153 -5.17 -6.17 15.21
CA TYR A 153 -4.47 -5.75 13.98
C TYR A 153 -4.76 -6.71 12.83
N VAL A 154 -4.63 -8.01 13.10
CA VAL A 154 -4.87 -9.05 12.10
C VAL A 154 -6.31 -8.97 11.57
N HIS A 155 -7.29 -8.86 12.47
CA HIS A 155 -8.71 -8.76 12.11
C HIS A 155 -8.98 -7.53 11.22
N VAL A 156 -8.58 -6.33 11.67
CA VAL A 156 -8.82 -5.08 10.93
C VAL A 156 -8.14 -5.10 9.55
N PHE A 157 -6.92 -5.62 9.47
CA PHE A 157 -6.21 -5.73 8.19
C PHE A 157 -6.92 -6.65 7.19
N TYR A 158 -7.41 -7.81 7.66
CA TYR A 158 -8.11 -8.75 6.78
C TYR A 158 -9.51 -8.26 6.41
N ASP A 159 -10.21 -7.59 7.32
CA ASP A 159 -11.49 -6.95 7.01
C ASP A 159 -11.34 -5.90 5.91
N ALA A 160 -10.33 -5.05 6.01
CA ALA A 160 -10.02 -4.08 4.96
C ALA A 160 -9.76 -4.75 3.60
N MET A 161 -9.02 -5.86 3.58
CA MET A 161 -8.83 -6.64 2.35
C MET A 161 -10.14 -7.21 1.79
N LEU A 162 -11.03 -7.73 2.63
CA LEU A 162 -12.32 -8.26 2.20
C LEU A 162 -13.25 -7.16 1.69
N ILE A 163 -13.24 -5.97 2.32
CA ILE A 163 -13.97 -4.79 1.84
C ILE A 163 -13.48 -4.41 0.45
N PHE A 164 -12.16 -4.26 0.27
CA PHE A 164 -11.56 -3.93 -1.01
C PHE A 164 -11.96 -4.94 -2.11
N MET A 165 -11.84 -6.23 -1.82
CA MET A 165 -12.22 -7.29 -2.77
C MET A 165 -13.70 -7.24 -3.14
N ARG A 166 -14.58 -7.04 -2.18
CA ARG A 166 -16.02 -6.94 -2.43
C ARG A 166 -16.37 -5.74 -3.31
N LYS A 167 -15.75 -4.57 -3.05
CA LYS A 167 -16.02 -3.34 -3.79
C LYS A 167 -15.50 -3.38 -5.22
N HIS A 168 -14.33 -3.93 -5.44
CA HIS A 168 -13.66 -3.84 -6.73
C HIS A 168 -13.76 -5.06 -7.62
N TYR A 169 -14.04 -6.25 -7.05
CA TYR A 169 -14.14 -7.50 -7.80
C TYR A 169 -15.55 -8.10 -7.81
N GLY A 170 -16.52 -7.51 -7.11
CA GLY A 170 -17.94 -7.89 -7.17
C GLY A 170 -18.20 -9.38 -6.96
N HIS A 171 -18.92 -10.03 -7.88
CA HIS A 171 -19.27 -11.45 -7.79
C HIS A 171 -18.06 -12.38 -7.82
N PHE A 172 -16.95 -12.00 -8.43
CA PHE A 172 -15.69 -12.74 -8.37
C PHE A 172 -15.01 -12.68 -7.01
N SER A 173 -15.49 -11.83 -6.10
CA SER A 173 -14.93 -11.70 -4.75
C SER A 173 -14.97 -13.03 -3.97
N ILE A 174 -15.92 -13.92 -4.22
CA ILE A 174 -16.03 -15.22 -3.56
C ILE A 174 -14.82 -16.09 -3.91
N PHE A 175 -14.47 -16.22 -5.19
CA PHE A 175 -13.33 -17.03 -5.63
C PHE A 175 -11.99 -16.51 -5.16
N VAL A 176 -11.88 -15.20 -4.96
CA VAL A 176 -10.66 -14.54 -4.48
C VAL A 176 -10.61 -14.49 -2.95
N SER A 177 -11.75 -14.29 -2.29
CA SER A 177 -11.84 -14.21 -0.83
C SER A 177 -11.79 -15.59 -0.15
N LEU A 178 -12.23 -16.65 -0.81
CA LEU A 178 -12.23 -18.00 -0.22
C LEU A 178 -10.82 -18.52 0.10
N PRO A 179 -9.83 -18.46 -0.81
CA PRO A 179 -8.44 -18.80 -0.48
C PRO A 179 -7.86 -17.92 0.62
N LEU A 180 -8.22 -16.64 0.64
CA LEU A 180 -7.78 -15.72 1.69
C LEU A 180 -8.37 -16.09 3.05
N LYS A 181 -9.68 -16.38 3.13
CA LYS A 181 -10.35 -16.84 4.36
C LYS A 181 -9.73 -18.12 4.87
N ILE A 182 -9.45 -19.10 3.99
CA ILE A 182 -8.77 -20.35 4.34
C ILE A 182 -7.39 -20.06 4.93
N ALA A 183 -6.60 -19.18 4.30
CA ALA A 183 -5.27 -18.80 4.79
C ALA A 183 -5.33 -18.10 6.17
N ILE A 184 -6.35 -17.26 6.42
CA ILE A 184 -6.61 -16.61 7.70
C ILE A 184 -6.93 -17.67 8.78
N CYS A 185 -7.89 -18.56 8.50
CA CYS A 185 -8.27 -19.61 9.43
C CYS A 185 -7.08 -20.53 9.75
N PHE A 186 -6.28 -20.87 8.75
CA PHE A 186 -5.08 -21.70 8.96
C PHE A 186 -4.03 -21.00 9.82
N LYS A 187 -3.76 -19.70 9.60
CA LYS A 187 -2.87 -18.94 10.45
C LYS A 187 -3.39 -18.78 11.87
N ALA A 188 -4.69 -18.55 12.04
CA ALA A 188 -5.32 -18.46 13.36
C ALA A 188 -5.20 -19.80 14.10
N LEU A 189 -5.41 -20.94 13.41
CA LEU A 189 -5.24 -22.27 13.97
C LEU A 189 -3.79 -22.53 14.39
N LEU A 190 -2.81 -22.20 13.56
CA LEU A 190 -1.39 -22.35 13.90
C LEU A 190 -0.99 -21.49 15.10
N ALA A 191 -1.50 -20.26 15.20
CA ALA A 191 -1.26 -19.39 16.35
C ALA A 191 -1.89 -19.97 17.63
N PHE A 192 -3.09 -20.54 17.54
CA PHE A 192 -3.76 -21.19 18.66
C PHE A 192 -3.01 -22.44 19.15
N VAL A 193 -2.56 -23.30 18.22
CA VAL A 193 -1.75 -24.48 18.54
C VAL A 193 -0.39 -24.10 19.13
N GLY A 194 0.26 -23.06 18.59
CA GLY A 194 1.53 -22.54 19.13
C GLY A 194 1.41 -21.97 20.54
N MET A 195 0.26 -21.39 20.90
CA MET A 195 0.00 -20.91 22.26
C MET A 195 -0.29 -22.01 23.29
N GLN A 196 -0.73 -23.20 22.84
CA GLN A 196 -0.95 -24.35 23.74
C GLN A 196 0.32 -25.16 24.00
N MET A 197 1.41 -24.90 23.25
CA MET A 197 2.70 -25.59 23.39
C MET A 197 3.72 -24.83 24.24
N HIS A 198 3.34 -23.73 24.84
CA HIS A 198 4.09 -22.93 25.82
C HIS A 198 3.29 -22.79 27.10
#